data_8d4a3299f2ec06f69ddb463288ffef0e
#
_entry.id   8d4a3299f2ec06f69ddb463288ffef0e
#
_cell.length_a   1.000
_cell.length_b   1.000
_cell.length_c   1.000
_cell.angle_alpha   90.00
_cell.angle_beta   90.00
_cell.angle_gamma   90.00
#
_symmetry.space_group_name_H-M   'P 1'
#
loop_
_entity.id
_entity.type
_entity.pdbx_description
1 polymer ?
#
loop_
_entity_poly.entity_id
_entity_poly.type
_entity_poly.pdbx_seq_one_letter_code
_entity_poly.pdbx_strand_id
1 'polypeptide(L)'
;KGLFFRFINGVEVIGNKLPHPFYLFTILIVVAIVLSVIFAGVSVTYESASSKGTGGEIVTVTIKNLLNKETINYVTQNLYSIYYNFSPMMMMGLLMLSIGLAEQVGLFGAFIKRTIAGVRPAFVFAIVSFIAINANTASNAGILGCTAVAAAVFASMGYNPWLGIILAYAAGNAGMSANVFVGNLDVLLSGINESVCSSLGIDTSTVHVLQNWYFMFACAIILTVVFTLVTTKFVRGFIGEAKDLSLIQIGSSDKDLSPLEHKALRNTAIAAVIYLALLVIICIPQNSVFRADDGSLVPNSPLLKSVLTLLFLFFMVTGIVYGRTTGALKDWNSLPKMLAGSINSMVNFMVIALPASLFIYLFNASNIPTALGAAGAEWIKTSGINGFGLIVFIVFFSTFLNLFMTSGSSKWMILAPILIPMLYAIGFSPALTTVAYRIGDSATNAIAPISSDVALIVGLLGKYNTDKSKTPGMGTVFAGCMPYAIATMITELLILGVWWAFNLPLGPGVTMFIK
;
A
#
# COMPACT_ATOMS: atom_id res chain seq x y z
N LYS A 1 3.68 11.02 33.64
CA LYS A 1 3.57 10.54 32.26
C LYS A 1 3.29 11.77 31.40
N GLY A 2 4.18 12.10 30.40
CA GLY A 2 4.07 13.31 29.59
C GLY A 2 2.80 13.34 28.73
N LEU A 3 2.45 14.54 28.24
CA LEU A 3 1.26 14.78 27.39
C LEU A 3 1.21 13.83 26.19
N PHE A 4 2.36 13.52 25.59
CA PHE A 4 2.54 12.56 24.50
C PHE A 4 2.06 11.15 24.87
N PHE A 5 2.41 10.62 26.03
CA PHE A 5 1.93 9.30 26.48
C PHE A 5 0.43 9.27 26.74
N ARG A 6 -0.17 10.38 27.21
CA ARG A 6 -1.62 10.50 27.37
C ARG A 6 -2.33 10.50 26.00
N PHE A 7 -1.76 11.19 25.03
CA PHE A 7 -2.26 11.19 23.65
C PHE A 7 -2.21 9.78 23.03
N ILE A 8 -1.06 9.11 23.09
CA ILE A 8 -0.89 7.73 22.58
C ILE A 8 -1.87 6.75 23.23
N ASN A 9 -1.98 6.78 24.57
CA ASN A 9 -2.96 5.93 25.27
C ASN A 9 -4.41 6.27 24.88
N GLY A 10 -4.73 7.54 24.67
CA GLY A 10 -6.05 7.97 24.20
C GLY A 10 -6.36 7.39 22.82
N VAL A 11 -5.42 7.48 21.89
CA VAL A 11 -5.53 6.90 20.54
C VAL A 11 -5.69 5.38 20.60
N GLU A 12 -4.89 4.69 21.42
CA GLU A 12 -4.99 3.24 21.63
C GLU A 12 -6.37 2.83 22.17
N VAL A 13 -6.85 3.50 23.20
CA VAL A 13 -8.19 3.22 23.80
C VAL A 13 -9.31 3.45 22.79
N ILE A 14 -9.25 4.50 21.99
CA ILE A 14 -10.27 4.80 20.97
C ILE A 14 -10.15 3.79 19.82
N GLY A 15 -8.93 3.54 19.33
CA GLY A 15 -8.67 2.61 18.22
C GLY A 15 -9.14 1.18 18.55
N ASN A 16 -8.86 0.71 19.76
CA ASN A 16 -9.30 -0.63 20.22
C ASN A 16 -10.81 -0.75 20.42
N LYS A 17 -11.57 0.37 20.44
CA LYS A 17 -13.02 0.37 20.45
C LYS A 17 -13.65 0.35 19.06
N LEU A 18 -12.86 0.60 18.02
CA LEU A 18 -13.38 0.49 16.66
C LEU A 18 -13.73 -0.97 16.36
N PRO A 19 -14.89 -1.22 15.77
CA PRO A 19 -15.27 -2.57 15.41
C PRO A 19 -14.37 -3.12 14.31
N HIS A 20 -14.29 -4.46 14.23
CA HIS A 20 -13.61 -5.11 13.10
C HIS A 20 -14.15 -4.57 11.77
N PRO A 21 -13.31 -4.39 10.72
CA PRO A 21 -13.73 -3.81 9.43
C PRO A 21 -15.02 -4.41 8.84
N PHE A 22 -15.25 -5.70 9.04
CA PHE A 22 -16.50 -6.35 8.64
C PHE A 22 -17.75 -5.65 9.24
N TYR A 23 -17.74 -5.44 10.54
CA TYR A 23 -18.85 -4.77 11.24
C TYR A 23 -18.90 -3.28 10.90
N LEU A 24 -17.74 -2.65 10.69
CA LEU A 24 -17.68 -1.25 10.29
C LEU A 24 -18.39 -1.03 8.95
N PHE A 25 -18.12 -1.86 7.93
CA PHE A 25 -18.83 -1.78 6.66
C PHE A 25 -20.31 -2.12 6.78
N THR A 26 -20.67 -3.07 7.65
CA THR A 26 -22.07 -3.37 7.94
C THR A 26 -22.81 -2.16 8.55
N ILE A 27 -22.17 -1.45 9.48
CA ILE A 27 -22.71 -0.20 10.04
C ILE A 27 -22.81 0.88 8.95
N LEU A 28 -21.80 1.02 8.10
CA LEU A 28 -21.80 1.99 7.00
C LEU A 28 -22.90 1.72 5.97
N ILE A 29 -23.27 0.45 5.71
CA ILE A 29 -24.45 0.10 4.90
C ILE A 29 -25.72 0.69 5.52
N VAL A 30 -25.92 0.47 6.83
CA VAL A 30 -27.09 1.00 7.54
C VAL A 30 -27.09 2.54 7.49
N VAL A 31 -25.95 3.16 7.75
CA VAL A 31 -25.81 4.63 7.67
C VAL A 31 -26.12 5.14 6.26
N ALA A 32 -25.61 4.51 5.21
CA ALA A 32 -25.90 4.90 3.83
C ALA A 32 -27.39 4.80 3.50
N ILE A 33 -28.07 3.73 3.96
CA ILE A 33 -29.52 3.57 3.79
C ILE A 33 -30.27 4.68 4.53
N VAL A 34 -29.96 4.92 5.80
CA VAL A 34 -30.60 5.98 6.61
C VAL A 34 -30.40 7.35 5.97
N LEU A 35 -29.17 7.69 5.58
CA LEU A 35 -28.89 8.97 4.90
C LEU A 35 -29.65 9.08 3.58
N SER A 36 -29.77 8.00 2.81
CA SER A 36 -30.50 7.99 1.56
C SER A 36 -31.99 8.26 1.74
N VAL A 37 -32.57 7.84 2.88
CA VAL A 37 -33.98 8.13 3.22
C VAL A 37 -34.14 9.59 3.68
N ILE A 38 -33.25 10.07 4.56
CA ILE A 38 -33.31 11.43 5.11
C ILE A 38 -33.15 12.48 4.01
N PHE A 39 -32.19 12.27 3.11
CA PHE A 39 -31.85 13.22 2.05
C PHE A 39 -32.50 12.89 0.70
N ALA A 40 -33.46 11.97 0.66
CA ALA A 40 -34.17 11.61 -0.57
C ALA A 40 -34.77 12.84 -1.26
N GLY A 41 -34.51 13.00 -2.56
CA GLY A 41 -35.01 14.14 -3.35
C GLY A 41 -34.20 15.42 -3.26
N VAL A 42 -33.18 15.48 -2.39
CA VAL A 42 -32.24 16.61 -2.38
C VAL A 42 -31.42 16.57 -3.67
N SER A 43 -31.40 17.68 -4.40
CA SER A 43 -30.67 17.82 -5.66
C SER A 43 -29.52 18.79 -5.48
N VAL A 44 -28.36 18.43 -6.02
CA VAL A 44 -27.17 19.27 -6.08
C VAL A 44 -26.81 19.44 -7.54
N THR A 45 -26.57 20.69 -7.94
CA THR A 45 -26.18 21.05 -9.30
C THR A 45 -24.72 21.45 -9.28
N TYR A 46 -23.91 20.89 -10.18
CA TYR A 46 -22.50 21.22 -10.31
C TYR A 46 -22.07 21.22 -11.78
N GLU A 47 -21.00 21.92 -12.06
CA GLU A 47 -20.36 21.93 -13.36
C GLU A 47 -19.43 20.72 -13.47
N SER A 48 -19.76 19.77 -14.35
CA SER A 48 -18.93 18.59 -14.58
C SER A 48 -17.60 19.00 -15.20
N ALA A 49 -16.48 18.46 -14.72
CA ALA A 49 -15.19 18.65 -15.36
C ALA A 49 -15.22 18.03 -16.76
N SER A 50 -15.29 18.88 -17.79
CA SER A 50 -15.28 18.42 -19.18
C SER A 50 -13.88 17.97 -19.57
N SER A 51 -13.77 16.76 -20.12
CA SER A 51 -12.52 16.24 -20.71
C SER A 51 -12.04 17.04 -21.96
N LYS A 52 -12.74 18.07 -22.38
CA LYS A 52 -12.47 18.83 -23.62
C LYS A 52 -12.21 20.33 -23.45
N GLY A 53 -12.00 20.83 -22.24
CA GLY A 53 -11.58 22.24 -22.03
C GLY A 53 -12.60 23.32 -22.44
N THR A 54 -13.79 22.95 -22.84
CA THR A 54 -14.93 23.86 -23.09
C THR A 54 -15.91 23.71 -21.94
N GLY A 55 -16.29 24.80 -21.29
CA GLY A 55 -17.10 24.91 -20.07
C GLY A 55 -17.96 23.70 -19.75
N GLY A 56 -17.83 23.20 -18.51
CA GLY A 56 -18.44 21.95 -18.11
C GLY A 56 -19.95 21.95 -18.26
N GLU A 57 -20.50 20.79 -18.57
CA GLU A 57 -21.95 20.59 -18.59
C GLU A 57 -22.51 20.70 -17.17
N ILE A 58 -23.58 21.46 -17.02
CA ILE A 58 -24.28 21.60 -15.73
C ILE A 58 -25.04 20.31 -15.48
N VAL A 59 -24.59 19.52 -14.50
CA VAL A 59 -25.20 18.24 -14.11
C VAL A 59 -25.95 18.43 -12.80
N THR A 60 -27.20 18.01 -12.76
CA THR A 60 -28.01 17.95 -11.54
C THR A 60 -28.12 16.50 -11.08
N VAL A 61 -27.65 16.24 -9.87
CA VAL A 61 -27.72 14.91 -9.24
C VAL A 61 -28.69 14.95 -8.07
N THR A 62 -29.65 14.02 -8.07
CA THR A 62 -30.64 13.87 -6.99
C THR A 62 -30.33 12.66 -6.16
N ILE A 63 -30.33 12.80 -4.84
CA ILE A 63 -30.16 11.71 -3.88
C ILE A 63 -31.38 10.79 -3.96
N LYS A 64 -31.13 9.49 -4.16
CA LYS A 64 -32.15 8.46 -4.29
C LYS A 64 -32.35 7.75 -2.97
N ASN A 65 -33.62 7.49 -2.61
CA ASN A 65 -33.96 6.61 -1.50
C ASN A 65 -33.63 5.15 -1.84
N LEU A 66 -32.79 4.51 -1.06
CA LEU A 66 -32.39 3.10 -1.25
C LEU A 66 -33.46 2.10 -0.80
N LEU A 67 -34.40 2.49 0.06
CA LEU A 67 -35.53 1.64 0.49
C LEU A 67 -36.67 1.68 -0.55
N ASN A 68 -36.33 1.40 -1.81
CA ASN A 68 -37.32 1.24 -2.88
C ASN A 68 -37.27 -0.19 -3.42
N LYS A 69 -38.36 -0.60 -4.08
CA LYS A 69 -38.53 -1.95 -4.63
C LYS A 69 -37.42 -2.33 -5.63
N GLU A 70 -36.97 -1.37 -6.44
CA GLU A 70 -35.96 -1.59 -7.46
C GLU A 70 -34.60 -1.94 -6.84
N THR A 71 -34.12 -1.13 -5.89
CA THR A 71 -32.84 -1.36 -5.19
C THR A 71 -32.86 -2.66 -4.41
N ILE A 72 -33.95 -2.93 -3.67
CA ILE A 72 -34.08 -4.16 -2.88
C ILE A 72 -34.07 -5.39 -3.79
N ASN A 73 -34.85 -5.38 -4.87
CA ASN A 73 -34.87 -6.47 -5.83
C ASN A 73 -33.48 -6.65 -6.51
N TYR A 74 -32.83 -5.56 -6.90
CA TYR A 74 -31.53 -5.66 -7.51
C TYR A 74 -30.49 -6.28 -6.58
N VAL A 75 -30.40 -5.81 -5.35
CA VAL A 75 -29.44 -6.35 -4.37
C VAL A 75 -29.71 -7.81 -4.06
N THR A 76 -30.98 -8.19 -3.84
CA THR A 76 -31.33 -9.59 -3.52
C THR A 76 -31.05 -10.54 -4.68
N GLN A 77 -31.22 -10.09 -5.91
CA GLN A 77 -30.95 -10.90 -7.10
C GLN A 77 -29.49 -10.93 -7.51
N ASN A 78 -28.71 -9.88 -7.18
CA ASN A 78 -27.36 -9.68 -7.69
C ASN A 78 -26.28 -9.63 -6.60
N LEU A 79 -26.55 -9.99 -5.35
CA LEU A 79 -25.58 -9.93 -4.27
C LEU A 79 -24.31 -10.71 -4.61
N TYR A 80 -24.44 -11.89 -5.21
CA TYR A 80 -23.30 -12.69 -5.65
C TYR A 80 -22.45 -11.97 -6.69
N SER A 81 -23.09 -11.27 -7.64
CA SER A 81 -22.41 -10.51 -8.70
C SER A 81 -21.71 -9.27 -8.15
N ILE A 82 -22.36 -8.53 -7.22
CA ILE A 82 -21.76 -7.37 -6.54
C ILE A 82 -20.49 -7.79 -5.80
N TYR A 83 -20.54 -8.93 -5.09
CA TYR A 83 -19.39 -9.45 -4.37
C TYR A 83 -18.32 -10.03 -5.30
N TYR A 84 -18.71 -10.87 -6.26
CA TYR A 84 -17.78 -11.55 -7.17
C TYR A 84 -17.06 -10.59 -8.11
N ASN A 85 -17.75 -9.57 -8.63
CA ASN A 85 -17.15 -8.58 -9.53
C ASN A 85 -16.49 -7.42 -8.79
N PHE A 86 -16.30 -7.52 -7.49
CA PHE A 86 -15.57 -6.52 -6.73
C PHE A 86 -14.08 -6.57 -7.13
N SER A 87 -13.64 -5.61 -7.97
CA SER A 87 -12.30 -5.59 -8.59
C SER A 87 -11.16 -5.87 -7.62
N PRO A 88 -11.10 -5.27 -6.40
CA PRO A 88 -10.02 -5.55 -5.47
C PRO A 88 -9.89 -7.03 -5.09
N MET A 89 -11.01 -7.75 -4.98
CA MET A 89 -11.00 -9.15 -4.60
C MET A 89 -10.40 -10.04 -5.70
N MET A 90 -10.78 -9.79 -6.95
CA MET A 90 -10.29 -10.56 -8.09
C MET A 90 -8.82 -10.29 -8.39
N MET A 91 -8.44 -9.00 -8.40
CA MET A 91 -7.06 -8.58 -8.64
C MET A 91 -6.11 -9.13 -7.58
N MET A 92 -6.49 -9.01 -6.31
CA MET A 92 -5.72 -9.53 -5.18
C MET A 92 -5.63 -11.05 -5.20
N GLY A 93 -6.74 -11.75 -5.53
CA GLY A 93 -6.79 -13.21 -5.62
C GLY A 93 -5.76 -13.76 -6.61
N LEU A 94 -5.70 -13.18 -7.81
CA LEU A 94 -4.75 -13.59 -8.82
C LEU A 94 -3.30 -13.38 -8.36
N LEU A 95 -2.99 -12.20 -7.83
CA LEU A 95 -1.63 -11.87 -7.44
C LEU A 95 -1.16 -12.66 -6.20
N MET A 96 -2.05 -12.91 -5.24
CA MET A 96 -1.73 -13.68 -4.03
C MET A 96 -1.34 -15.13 -4.34
N LEU A 97 -1.89 -15.75 -5.38
CA LEU A 97 -1.46 -17.07 -5.80
C LEU A 97 0.05 -17.11 -6.10
N SER A 98 0.58 -16.11 -6.79
CA SER A 98 1.99 -16.11 -7.20
C SER A 98 2.93 -15.51 -6.16
N ILE A 99 2.57 -14.38 -5.55
CA ILE A 99 3.37 -13.77 -4.47
C ILE A 99 3.40 -14.70 -3.26
N GLY A 100 2.26 -15.26 -2.86
CA GLY A 100 2.20 -16.20 -1.75
C GLY A 100 2.96 -17.50 -2.01
N LEU A 101 3.05 -17.97 -3.26
CA LEU A 101 3.95 -19.06 -3.63
C LEU A 101 5.41 -18.65 -3.40
N ALA A 102 5.83 -17.48 -3.91
CA ALA A 102 7.18 -16.98 -3.74
C ALA A 102 7.56 -16.79 -2.26
N GLU A 103 6.60 -16.36 -1.42
CA GLU A 103 6.75 -16.27 0.02
C GLU A 103 6.92 -17.65 0.67
N GLN A 104 6.02 -18.60 0.39
CA GLN A 104 6.03 -19.93 0.99
C GLN A 104 7.28 -20.75 0.64
N VAL A 105 7.81 -20.60 -0.58
CA VAL A 105 9.07 -21.27 -0.96
C VAL A 105 10.30 -20.58 -0.34
N GLY A 106 10.16 -19.42 0.31
CA GLY A 106 11.22 -18.69 0.98
C GLY A 106 12.03 -17.75 0.08
N LEU A 107 11.57 -17.46 -1.15
CA LEU A 107 12.29 -16.60 -2.11
C LEU A 107 12.55 -15.20 -1.55
N PHE A 108 11.55 -14.56 -0.98
CA PHE A 108 11.70 -13.20 -0.43
C PHE A 108 12.67 -13.15 0.75
N GLY A 109 12.58 -14.13 1.68
CA GLY A 109 13.50 -14.22 2.80
C GLY A 109 14.96 -14.41 2.35
N ALA A 110 15.19 -15.30 1.38
CA ALA A 110 16.51 -15.51 0.83
C ALA A 110 17.05 -14.28 0.07
N PHE A 111 16.19 -13.57 -0.68
CA PHE A 111 16.55 -12.34 -1.38
C PHE A 111 16.99 -11.24 -0.39
N ILE A 112 16.20 -11.03 0.68
CA ILE A 112 16.53 -10.08 1.76
C ILE A 112 17.88 -10.43 2.39
N LYS A 113 18.07 -11.70 2.81
CA LYS A 113 19.33 -12.19 3.39
C LYS A 113 20.51 -11.95 2.43
N ARG A 114 20.36 -12.33 1.15
CA ARG A 114 21.43 -12.17 0.14
C ARG A 114 21.87 -10.73 -0.03
N THR A 115 20.91 -9.82 -0.01
CA THR A 115 21.18 -8.41 -0.25
C THR A 115 21.80 -7.74 0.97
N ILE A 116 21.37 -8.10 2.18
CA ILE A 116 21.85 -7.44 3.41
C ILE A 116 23.13 -8.08 3.95
N ALA A 117 23.28 -9.40 3.91
CA ALA A 117 24.38 -10.12 4.58
C ALA A 117 25.78 -9.80 4.02
N GLY A 118 25.91 -9.42 2.75
CA GLY A 118 27.21 -9.14 2.12
C GLY A 118 27.64 -7.68 2.13
N VAL A 119 26.93 -6.82 2.86
CA VAL A 119 27.09 -5.35 2.80
C VAL A 119 28.30 -4.89 3.61
N ARG A 120 29.08 -3.96 3.03
CA ARG A 120 30.14 -3.26 3.77
C ARG A 120 29.53 -2.35 4.86
N PRO A 121 30.13 -2.24 6.06
CA PRO A 121 29.59 -1.42 7.16
C PRO A 121 29.24 0.03 6.76
N ALA A 122 29.99 0.61 5.81
CA ALA A 122 29.73 1.96 5.32
C ALA A 122 28.37 2.14 4.62
N PHE A 123 27.83 1.07 4.04
CA PHE A 123 26.60 1.11 3.24
C PHE A 123 25.40 0.41 3.91
N VAL A 124 25.61 -0.18 5.10
CA VAL A 124 24.58 -1.01 5.75
C VAL A 124 23.27 -0.24 6.00
N PHE A 125 23.35 1.01 6.43
CA PHE A 125 22.16 1.82 6.68
C PHE A 125 21.39 2.09 5.39
N ALA A 126 22.06 2.44 4.29
CA ALA A 126 21.42 2.72 3.01
C ALA A 126 20.78 1.45 2.40
N ILE A 127 21.50 0.34 2.43
CA ILE A 127 21.01 -0.91 1.83
C ILE A 127 19.87 -1.49 2.66
N VAL A 128 19.96 -1.46 3.99
CA VAL A 128 18.84 -1.90 4.85
C VAL A 128 17.62 -0.99 4.66
N SER A 129 17.82 0.34 4.57
CA SER A 129 16.71 1.26 4.26
C SER A 129 16.05 0.91 2.93
N PHE A 130 16.81 0.73 1.86
CA PHE A 130 16.28 0.43 0.54
C PHE A 130 15.54 -0.91 0.49
N ILE A 131 16.14 -1.96 1.07
CA ILE A 131 15.52 -3.29 1.09
C ILE A 131 14.26 -3.28 1.96
N ALA A 132 14.29 -2.62 3.11
CA ALA A 132 13.15 -2.54 4.00
C ALA A 132 11.98 -1.76 3.37
N ILE A 133 12.25 -0.62 2.71
CA ILE A 133 11.23 0.12 1.95
C ILE A 133 10.52 -0.79 0.95
N ASN A 134 11.25 -1.70 0.29
CA ASN A 134 10.67 -2.62 -0.69
C ASN A 134 10.14 -3.93 -0.09
N ALA A 135 10.38 -4.20 1.20
CA ALA A 135 9.99 -5.46 1.85
C ALA A 135 8.46 -5.62 1.97
N ASN A 136 7.71 -4.52 1.93
CA ASN A 136 6.23 -4.55 1.94
C ASN A 136 5.64 -5.28 0.70
N THR A 137 6.39 -5.43 -0.39
CA THR A 137 5.98 -6.21 -1.56
C THR A 137 5.65 -7.66 -1.18
N ALA A 138 6.38 -8.20 -0.17
CA ALA A 138 6.11 -9.51 0.43
C ALA A 138 5.20 -9.42 1.68
N SER A 139 4.29 -8.46 1.72
CA SER A 139 3.37 -8.22 2.83
C SER A 139 4.04 -7.87 4.17
N ASN A 140 3.30 -7.90 5.27
CA ASN A 140 3.84 -7.69 6.62
C ASN A 140 4.91 -8.73 6.98
N ALA A 141 4.83 -9.94 6.44
CA ALA A 141 5.86 -10.96 6.67
C ALA A 141 7.22 -10.54 6.10
N GLY A 142 7.23 -9.86 4.95
CA GLY A 142 8.44 -9.27 4.38
C GLY A 142 9.06 -8.21 5.28
N ILE A 143 8.24 -7.31 5.82
CA ILE A 143 8.70 -6.26 6.75
C ILE A 143 9.31 -6.89 8.02
N LEU A 144 8.60 -7.83 8.65
CA LEU A 144 9.06 -8.48 9.88
C LEU A 144 10.30 -9.33 9.63
N GLY A 145 10.35 -10.07 8.51
CA GLY A 145 11.52 -10.83 8.09
C GLY A 145 12.76 -9.95 7.85
N CYS A 146 12.58 -8.84 7.15
CA CYS A 146 13.63 -7.84 6.93
C CYS A 146 14.15 -7.28 8.26
N THR A 147 13.25 -6.99 9.20
CA THR A 147 13.58 -6.46 10.52
C THR A 147 14.42 -7.44 11.33
N ALA A 148 14.09 -8.74 11.30
CA ALA A 148 14.87 -9.77 11.99
C ALA A 148 16.26 -9.95 11.38
N VAL A 149 16.38 -9.96 10.05
CA VAL A 149 17.66 -10.04 9.34
C VAL A 149 18.53 -8.80 9.62
N ALA A 150 17.93 -7.62 9.61
CA ALA A 150 18.64 -6.37 9.92
C ALA A 150 19.21 -6.40 11.35
N ALA A 151 18.46 -6.91 12.34
CA ALA A 151 18.96 -7.08 13.70
C ALA A 151 20.22 -7.93 13.77
N ALA A 152 20.19 -9.12 13.13
CA ALA A 152 21.31 -10.06 13.11
C ALA A 152 22.54 -9.49 12.39
N VAL A 153 22.34 -8.79 11.27
CA VAL A 153 23.42 -8.16 10.50
C VAL A 153 24.07 -7.02 11.28
N PHE A 154 23.27 -6.14 11.91
CA PHE A 154 23.78 -5.05 12.71
C PHE A 154 24.60 -5.57 13.91
N ALA A 155 24.09 -6.59 14.60
CA ALA A 155 24.81 -7.25 15.68
C ALA A 155 26.15 -7.84 15.20
N SER A 156 26.17 -8.51 14.04
CA SER A 156 27.39 -9.10 13.48
C SER A 156 28.46 -8.07 13.06
N MET A 157 28.03 -6.82 12.82
CA MET A 157 28.89 -5.68 12.49
C MET A 157 29.30 -4.86 13.73
N GLY A 158 28.90 -5.27 14.95
CA GLY A 158 29.20 -4.59 16.19
C GLY A 158 28.27 -3.41 16.51
N TYR A 159 27.23 -3.16 15.70
CA TYR A 159 26.21 -2.16 16.00
C TYR A 159 25.18 -2.70 16.99
N ASN A 160 24.46 -1.79 17.66
CA ASN A 160 23.30 -2.16 18.45
C ASN A 160 22.20 -2.72 17.55
N PRO A 161 21.75 -3.97 17.75
CA PRO A 161 20.72 -4.60 16.91
C PRO A 161 19.39 -3.83 16.88
N TRP A 162 19.06 -3.12 17.96
CA TRP A 162 17.86 -2.29 18.02
C TRP A 162 17.84 -1.22 16.93
N LEU A 163 19.01 -0.73 16.53
CA LEU A 163 19.11 0.23 15.43
C LEU A 163 18.66 -0.38 14.11
N GLY A 164 19.05 -1.64 13.83
CA GLY A 164 18.60 -2.39 12.65
C GLY A 164 17.10 -2.68 12.68
N ILE A 165 16.57 -3.07 13.86
CA ILE A 165 15.15 -3.35 14.07
C ILE A 165 14.31 -2.10 13.77
N ILE A 166 14.62 -0.99 14.40
CA ILE A 166 13.86 0.26 14.28
C ILE A 166 13.95 0.80 12.86
N LEU A 167 15.14 0.82 12.26
CA LEU A 167 15.32 1.26 10.87
C LEU A 167 14.47 0.41 9.90
N ALA A 168 14.62 -0.92 9.95
CA ALA A 168 13.94 -1.79 9.00
C ALA A 168 12.41 -1.77 9.18
N TYR A 169 11.92 -1.70 10.40
CA TYR A 169 10.50 -1.61 10.69
C TYR A 169 9.91 -0.27 10.20
N ALA A 170 10.55 0.84 10.53
CA ALA A 170 10.10 2.16 10.08
C ALA A 170 10.15 2.29 8.54
N ALA A 171 11.23 1.82 7.92
CA ALA A 171 11.40 1.87 6.48
C ALA A 171 10.38 0.98 5.73
N GLY A 172 10.10 -0.23 6.25
CA GLY A 172 9.11 -1.13 5.67
C GLY A 172 7.69 -0.56 5.68
N ASN A 173 7.34 0.14 6.75
CA ASN A 173 6.05 0.84 6.86
C ASN A 173 5.96 2.07 5.95
N ALA A 174 7.01 2.84 5.81
CA ALA A 174 7.08 3.96 4.86
C ALA A 174 6.98 3.48 3.40
N GLY A 175 7.43 2.26 3.11
CA GLY A 175 7.33 1.64 1.78
C GLY A 175 5.89 1.46 1.26
N MET A 176 4.87 1.66 2.08
CA MET A 176 3.47 1.66 1.64
C MET A 176 3.14 2.82 0.66
N SER A 177 3.93 3.90 0.69
CA SER A 177 3.88 5.04 -0.26
C SER A 177 5.14 5.18 -1.12
N ALA A 178 6.16 4.31 -0.92
CA ALA A 178 7.46 4.42 -1.54
C ALA A 178 8.05 3.04 -1.85
N ASN A 179 7.79 2.48 -3.02
CA ASN A 179 8.40 1.23 -3.43
C ASN A 179 8.81 1.25 -4.91
N VAL A 180 9.77 0.41 -5.25
CA VAL A 180 10.24 0.19 -6.63
C VAL A 180 9.42 -0.91 -7.30
N PHE A 181 9.01 -1.90 -6.52
CA PHE A 181 8.24 -3.04 -6.98
C PHE A 181 6.77 -2.86 -6.64
N VAL A 182 5.90 -3.35 -7.51
CA VAL A 182 4.47 -3.37 -7.24
C VAL A 182 4.18 -4.33 -6.10
N GLY A 183 3.52 -3.83 -5.08
CA GLY A 183 3.11 -4.61 -3.91
C GLY A 183 1.61 -4.87 -3.85
N ASN A 184 1.19 -5.64 -2.85
CA ASN A 184 -0.21 -5.98 -2.64
C ASN A 184 -1.11 -4.75 -2.46
N LEU A 185 -0.62 -3.72 -1.78
CA LEU A 185 -1.37 -2.50 -1.55
C LEU A 185 -1.64 -1.74 -2.86
N ASP A 186 -0.70 -1.75 -3.81
CA ASP A 186 -0.88 -1.11 -5.12
C ASP A 186 -2.05 -1.72 -5.88
N VAL A 187 -2.14 -3.06 -5.85
CA VAL A 187 -3.22 -3.81 -6.48
C VAL A 187 -4.56 -3.54 -5.79
N LEU A 188 -4.59 -3.54 -4.45
CA LEU A 188 -5.81 -3.26 -3.69
C LEU A 188 -6.33 -1.85 -3.94
N LEU A 189 -5.46 -0.83 -3.85
CA LEU A 189 -5.88 0.56 -4.04
C LEU A 189 -6.32 0.83 -5.48
N SER A 190 -5.63 0.28 -6.48
CA SER A 190 -6.04 0.43 -7.88
C SER A 190 -7.38 -0.27 -8.16
N GLY A 191 -7.62 -1.45 -7.59
CA GLY A 191 -8.90 -2.15 -7.72
C GLY A 191 -10.05 -1.40 -7.03
N ILE A 192 -9.81 -0.78 -5.86
CA ILE A 192 -10.81 0.08 -5.20
C ILE A 192 -11.11 1.30 -6.09
N ASN A 193 -10.09 1.94 -6.63
CA ASN A 193 -10.27 3.07 -7.55
C ASN A 193 -11.09 2.65 -8.77
N GLU A 194 -10.78 1.51 -9.38
CA GLU A 194 -11.51 0.98 -10.53
C GLU A 194 -12.98 0.73 -10.18
N SER A 195 -13.26 0.10 -9.04
CA SER A 195 -14.62 -0.14 -8.57
C SER A 195 -15.40 1.15 -8.35
N VAL A 196 -14.79 2.16 -7.70
CA VAL A 196 -15.42 3.45 -7.43
C VAL A 196 -15.62 4.23 -8.73
N CYS A 197 -14.58 4.36 -9.56
CA CYS A 197 -14.67 5.11 -10.82
C CYS A 197 -15.70 4.51 -11.77
N SER A 198 -15.68 3.18 -11.96
CA SER A 198 -16.64 2.48 -12.83
C SER A 198 -18.09 2.70 -12.37
N SER A 199 -18.35 2.62 -11.05
CA SER A 199 -19.69 2.81 -10.51
C SER A 199 -20.22 4.24 -10.59
N LEU A 200 -19.32 5.22 -10.69
CA LEU A 200 -19.64 6.65 -10.83
C LEU A 200 -19.55 7.14 -12.28
N GLY A 201 -19.25 6.28 -13.24
CA GLY A 201 -19.06 6.66 -14.65
C GLY A 201 -17.82 7.51 -14.91
N ILE A 202 -16.85 7.52 -13.99
CA ILE A 202 -15.56 8.17 -14.16
C ILE A 202 -14.67 7.31 -15.06
N ASP A 203 -13.92 7.96 -15.98
CA ASP A 203 -13.00 7.25 -16.88
C ASP A 203 -11.95 6.44 -16.10
N THR A 204 -11.90 5.14 -16.37
CA THR A 204 -10.97 4.19 -15.77
C THR A 204 -9.73 3.93 -16.60
N SER A 205 -9.57 4.56 -17.75
CA SER A 205 -8.45 4.30 -18.68
C SER A 205 -7.07 4.52 -18.08
N THR A 206 -6.97 5.40 -17.07
CA THR A 206 -5.74 5.69 -16.33
C THR A 206 -5.66 4.99 -14.97
N VAL A 207 -6.68 4.19 -14.61
CA VAL A 207 -6.73 3.45 -13.35
C VAL A 207 -6.12 2.06 -13.56
N HIS A 208 -4.90 1.89 -13.12
CA HIS A 208 -4.19 0.60 -13.20
C HIS A 208 -3.15 0.49 -12.07
N VAL A 209 -2.59 -0.69 -11.88
CA VAL A 209 -1.69 -1.00 -10.76
C VAL A 209 -0.46 -0.09 -10.68
N LEU A 210 0.02 0.42 -11.84
CA LEU A 210 1.18 1.32 -11.93
C LEU A 210 0.79 2.81 -11.86
N GLN A 211 -0.46 3.16 -11.53
CA GLN A 211 -0.95 4.56 -11.59
C GLN A 211 -0.13 5.56 -10.75
N ASN A 212 0.57 5.11 -9.70
CA ASN A 212 1.41 5.96 -8.84
C ASN A 212 2.91 5.61 -8.91
N TRP A 213 3.32 4.74 -9.82
CA TRP A 213 4.64 4.10 -9.77
C TRP A 213 5.81 5.07 -9.90
N TYR A 214 5.73 6.10 -10.75
CA TYR A 214 6.82 7.08 -10.90
C TYR A 214 7.05 7.87 -9.61
N PHE A 215 5.97 8.30 -8.97
CA PHE A 215 6.03 9.01 -7.69
C PHE A 215 6.65 8.12 -6.60
N MET A 216 6.15 6.89 -6.47
CA MET A 216 6.61 5.94 -5.46
C MET A 216 8.07 5.51 -5.66
N PHE A 217 8.49 5.34 -6.91
CA PHE A 217 9.88 5.04 -7.24
C PHE A 217 10.82 6.15 -6.78
N ALA A 218 10.48 7.41 -7.07
CA ALA A 218 11.26 8.56 -6.62
C ALA A 218 11.29 8.66 -5.09
N CYS A 219 10.14 8.45 -4.43
CA CYS A 219 10.06 8.39 -2.96
C CYS A 219 10.99 7.31 -2.39
N ALA A 220 11.01 6.11 -2.97
CA ALA A 220 11.85 5.01 -2.50
C ALA A 220 13.35 5.35 -2.52
N ILE A 221 13.81 5.98 -3.58
CA ILE A 221 15.23 6.40 -3.71
C ILE A 221 15.56 7.52 -2.71
N ILE A 222 14.72 8.56 -2.64
CA ILE A 222 14.97 9.71 -1.79
C ILE A 222 14.85 9.32 -0.31
N LEU A 223 13.84 8.56 0.09
CA LEU A 223 13.67 8.08 1.47
C LEU A 223 14.81 7.16 1.89
N THR A 224 15.41 6.38 0.99
CA THR A 224 16.61 5.59 1.29
C THR A 224 17.75 6.47 1.81
N VAL A 225 17.98 7.60 1.16
CA VAL A 225 19.00 8.57 1.58
C VAL A 225 18.60 9.25 2.89
N VAL A 226 17.35 9.72 2.97
CA VAL A 226 16.83 10.40 4.16
C VAL A 226 16.88 9.49 5.39
N PHE A 227 16.46 8.23 5.27
CA PHE A 227 16.50 7.27 6.39
C PHE A 227 17.92 6.92 6.82
N THR A 228 18.86 6.86 5.88
CA THR A 228 20.27 6.72 6.21
C THR A 228 20.77 7.90 7.06
N LEU A 229 20.37 9.12 6.69
CA LEU A 229 20.73 10.33 7.45
C LEU A 229 20.02 10.36 8.82
N VAL A 230 18.74 10.07 8.88
CA VAL A 230 17.96 10.01 10.14
C VAL A 230 18.58 8.98 11.08
N THR A 231 18.93 7.80 10.58
CA THR A 231 19.54 6.74 11.38
C THR A 231 20.89 7.19 11.96
N THR A 232 21.76 7.72 11.10
CA THR A 232 23.14 8.05 11.48
C THR A 232 23.23 9.30 12.36
N LYS A 233 22.36 10.28 12.16
CA LYS A 233 22.42 11.57 12.86
C LYS A 233 21.56 11.65 14.13
N PHE A 234 20.42 10.94 14.15
CA PHE A 234 19.44 11.06 15.23
C PHE A 234 19.24 9.75 16.00
N VAL A 235 18.83 8.67 15.29
CA VAL A 235 18.36 7.45 15.94
C VAL A 235 19.52 6.68 16.59
N ARG A 236 20.71 6.67 15.98
CA ARG A 236 21.90 6.05 16.57
C ARG A 236 22.26 6.69 17.91
N GLY A 237 22.17 8.03 18.03
CA GLY A 237 22.41 8.73 19.29
C GLY A 237 21.38 8.39 20.37
N PHE A 238 20.12 8.21 19.97
CA PHE A 238 19.03 7.84 20.89
C PHE A 238 19.12 6.39 21.38
N ILE A 239 19.36 5.43 20.50
CA ILE A 239 19.47 4.01 20.83
C ILE A 239 20.76 3.71 21.59
N GLY A 240 21.85 4.37 21.19
CA GLY A 240 23.20 4.16 21.75
C GLY A 240 23.91 2.94 21.16
N GLU A 241 25.15 2.75 21.58
CA GLU A 241 25.98 1.61 21.16
C GLU A 241 25.54 0.32 21.88
N ALA A 242 25.90 -0.83 21.32
CA ALA A 242 25.69 -2.12 21.98
C ALA A 242 26.55 -2.22 23.25
N LYS A 243 25.95 -2.58 24.38
CA LYS A 243 26.70 -2.75 25.62
C LYS A 243 27.39 -4.11 25.71
N ASP A 244 26.64 -5.18 25.46
CA ASP A 244 27.16 -6.55 25.55
C ASP A 244 26.49 -7.43 24.48
N LEU A 245 27.20 -7.67 23.38
CA LEU A 245 26.73 -8.54 22.31
C LEU A 245 26.74 -10.03 22.66
N SER A 246 27.42 -10.42 23.74
CA SER A 246 27.42 -11.83 24.18
C SER A 246 26.09 -12.27 24.80
N LEU A 247 25.23 -11.31 25.17
CA LEU A 247 23.89 -11.58 25.71
C LEU A 247 22.89 -12.09 24.65
N ILE A 248 23.22 -11.93 23.37
CA ILE A 248 22.35 -12.33 22.27
C ILE A 248 22.93 -13.53 21.53
N GLN A 249 22.05 -14.48 21.21
CA GLN A 249 22.42 -15.62 20.37
C GLN A 249 22.03 -15.30 18.92
N ILE A 250 23.05 -15.12 18.07
CA ILE A 250 22.85 -14.96 16.62
C ILE A 250 23.09 -16.31 15.98
N GLY A 251 22.03 -16.96 15.48
CA GLY A 251 22.16 -18.18 14.70
C GLY A 251 22.80 -17.87 13.32
N SER A 252 23.68 -18.73 12.84
CA SER A 252 24.22 -18.62 11.47
C SER A 252 23.09 -18.63 10.42
N SER A 253 22.02 -19.36 10.67
CA SER A 253 20.82 -19.40 9.81
C SER A 253 20.04 -18.09 9.78
N ASP A 254 20.26 -17.18 10.74
CA ASP A 254 19.51 -15.92 10.79
C ASP A 254 20.02 -14.90 9.76
N LYS A 255 21.29 -14.98 9.36
CA LYS A 255 21.91 -14.05 8.42
C LYS A 255 22.46 -14.67 7.14
N ASP A 256 22.91 -15.93 7.19
CA ASP A 256 23.63 -16.55 6.09
C ASP A 256 22.71 -17.45 5.25
N LEU A 257 23.00 -17.52 3.96
CA LEU A 257 22.34 -18.42 3.02
C LEU A 257 23.09 -19.73 2.91
N SER A 258 22.36 -20.83 2.80
CA SER A 258 22.93 -22.12 2.42
C SER A 258 23.46 -22.10 0.98
N PRO A 259 24.42 -22.97 0.61
CA PRO A 259 24.89 -23.10 -0.78
C PRO A 259 23.75 -23.39 -1.77
N LEU A 260 22.71 -24.09 -1.32
CA LEU A 260 21.55 -24.42 -2.12
C LEU A 260 20.68 -23.18 -2.38
N GLU A 261 20.47 -22.33 -1.38
CA GLU A 261 19.75 -21.06 -1.53
C GLU A 261 20.50 -20.09 -2.44
N HIS A 262 21.84 -20.03 -2.37
CA HIS A 262 22.67 -19.27 -3.32
C HIS A 262 22.46 -19.73 -4.76
N LYS A 263 22.46 -21.04 -5.01
CA LYS A 263 22.17 -21.61 -6.33
C LYS A 263 20.75 -21.29 -6.78
N ALA A 264 19.78 -21.40 -5.87
CA ALA A 264 18.38 -21.12 -6.15
C ALA A 264 18.17 -19.64 -6.54
N LEU A 265 18.73 -18.70 -5.79
CA LEU A 265 18.66 -17.27 -6.12
C LEU A 265 19.30 -16.96 -7.48
N ARG A 266 20.44 -17.57 -7.79
CA ARG A 266 21.07 -17.40 -9.12
C ARG A 266 20.16 -17.90 -10.24
N ASN A 267 19.60 -19.10 -10.11
CA ASN A 267 18.69 -19.66 -11.12
C ASN A 267 17.42 -18.80 -11.26
N THR A 268 16.89 -18.31 -10.15
CA THR A 268 15.73 -17.40 -10.13
C THR A 268 16.04 -16.08 -10.81
N ALA A 269 17.23 -15.50 -10.56
CA ALA A 269 17.67 -14.28 -11.23
C ALA A 269 17.79 -14.48 -12.76
N ILE A 270 18.33 -15.60 -13.20
CA ILE A 270 18.41 -15.96 -14.63
C ILE A 270 16.98 -16.06 -15.22
N ALA A 271 16.07 -16.78 -14.54
CA ALA A 271 14.68 -16.89 -14.99
C ALA A 271 13.97 -15.54 -15.06
N ALA A 272 14.19 -14.68 -14.07
CA ALA A 272 13.65 -13.31 -14.06
C ALA A 272 14.18 -12.48 -15.24
N VAL A 273 15.48 -12.53 -15.52
CA VAL A 273 16.10 -11.83 -16.67
C VAL A 273 15.55 -12.36 -17.98
N ILE A 274 15.43 -13.69 -18.14
CA ILE A 274 14.84 -14.30 -19.34
C ILE A 274 13.39 -13.83 -19.52
N TYR A 275 12.59 -13.86 -18.45
CA TYR A 275 11.19 -13.40 -18.49
C TYR A 275 11.08 -11.94 -18.96
N LEU A 276 11.86 -11.05 -18.35
CA LEU A 276 11.86 -9.63 -18.71
C LEU A 276 12.38 -9.39 -20.13
N ALA A 277 13.41 -10.12 -20.54
CA ALA A 277 13.93 -10.03 -21.90
C ALA A 277 12.89 -10.49 -22.95
N LEU A 278 12.18 -11.58 -22.68
CA LEU A 278 11.10 -12.04 -23.54
C LEU A 278 9.97 -11.01 -23.63
N LEU A 279 9.58 -10.42 -22.51
CA LEU A 279 8.55 -9.38 -22.49
C LEU A 279 8.99 -8.16 -23.34
N VAL A 280 10.23 -7.70 -23.18
CA VAL A 280 10.78 -6.60 -24.00
C VAL A 280 10.79 -6.98 -25.47
N ILE A 281 11.27 -8.17 -25.84
CA ILE A 281 11.31 -8.64 -27.24
C ILE A 281 9.91 -8.65 -27.86
N ILE A 282 8.90 -9.13 -27.12
CA ILE A 282 7.50 -9.15 -27.60
C ILE A 282 6.98 -7.72 -27.80
N CYS A 283 7.40 -6.75 -26.99
CA CYS A 283 6.96 -5.35 -27.10
C CYS A 283 7.66 -4.55 -28.22
N ILE A 284 8.77 -5.03 -28.82
CA ILE A 284 9.51 -4.30 -29.87
C ILE A 284 8.69 -4.08 -31.16
N PRO A 285 8.04 -5.09 -31.76
CA PRO A 285 7.32 -4.91 -33.02
C PRO A 285 6.19 -3.89 -32.88
N GLN A 286 6.00 -3.08 -33.92
CA GLN A 286 4.93 -2.06 -33.95
C GLN A 286 3.52 -2.68 -33.91
N ASN A 287 3.36 -3.89 -34.44
CA ASN A 287 2.14 -4.68 -34.42
C ASN A 287 2.09 -5.70 -33.26
N SER A 288 2.85 -5.47 -32.19
CA SER A 288 2.84 -6.33 -31.00
C SER A 288 1.46 -6.37 -30.36
N VAL A 289 1.13 -7.54 -29.82
CA VAL A 289 -0.10 -7.76 -29.03
C VAL A 289 -0.19 -6.90 -27.77
N PHE A 290 0.93 -6.32 -27.33
CA PHE A 290 1.00 -5.44 -26.17
C PHE A 290 0.95 -3.95 -26.50
N ARG A 291 0.91 -3.58 -27.78
CA ARG A 291 0.77 -2.18 -28.22
C ARG A 291 -0.69 -1.83 -28.50
N ALA A 292 -1.03 -0.56 -28.30
CA ALA A 292 -2.31 -0.02 -28.74
C ALA A 292 -2.38 0.04 -30.28
N ASP A 293 -3.57 0.29 -30.82
CA ASP A 293 -3.80 0.33 -32.27
C ASP A 293 -2.95 1.41 -32.99
N ASP A 294 -2.58 2.47 -32.28
CA ASP A 294 -1.67 3.51 -32.74
C ASP A 294 -0.18 3.15 -32.62
N GLY A 295 0.13 1.93 -32.18
CA GLY A 295 1.48 1.45 -31.93
C GLY A 295 2.11 1.94 -30.63
N SER A 296 1.39 2.68 -29.79
CA SER A 296 1.92 3.19 -28.51
C SER A 296 1.94 2.10 -27.41
N LEU A 297 2.90 2.22 -26.48
CA LEU A 297 2.94 1.41 -25.24
C LEU A 297 2.35 2.13 -24.03
N VAL A 298 2.09 3.43 -24.15
CA VAL A 298 1.56 4.31 -23.10
C VAL A 298 0.76 5.42 -23.80
N PRO A 299 -0.37 5.88 -23.28
CA PRO A 299 -0.96 5.60 -21.96
C PRO A 299 -1.89 4.39 -21.89
N ASN A 300 -2.63 4.06 -22.92
CA ASN A 300 -3.76 3.12 -22.82
C ASN A 300 -3.53 1.85 -23.68
N SER A 301 -2.42 1.16 -23.42
CA SER A 301 -2.04 -0.03 -24.18
C SER A 301 -2.52 -1.34 -23.53
N PRO A 302 -2.63 -2.44 -24.31
CA PRO A 302 -2.80 -3.77 -23.77
C PRO A 302 -1.71 -4.18 -22.78
N LEU A 303 -0.46 -3.67 -22.93
CA LEU A 303 0.61 -3.89 -21.95
C LEU A 303 0.21 -3.43 -20.55
N LEU A 304 -0.27 -2.19 -20.43
CA LEU A 304 -0.67 -1.61 -19.13
C LEU A 304 -1.89 -2.32 -18.55
N LYS A 305 -2.85 -2.70 -19.38
CA LYS A 305 -4.01 -3.50 -18.97
C LYS A 305 -3.63 -4.91 -18.51
N SER A 306 -2.52 -5.46 -19.03
CA SER A 306 -2.02 -6.80 -18.68
C SER A 306 -1.03 -6.82 -17.52
N VAL A 307 -0.67 -5.69 -16.93
CA VAL A 307 0.38 -5.61 -15.87
C VAL A 307 0.12 -6.60 -14.74
N LEU A 308 -1.12 -6.73 -14.28
CA LEU A 308 -1.46 -7.67 -13.21
C LEU A 308 -1.14 -9.13 -13.60
N THR A 309 -1.52 -9.54 -14.81
CA THR A 309 -1.24 -10.88 -15.34
C THR A 309 0.26 -11.10 -15.54
N LEU A 310 0.98 -10.08 -16.01
CA LEU A 310 2.43 -10.16 -16.19
C LEU A 310 3.16 -10.28 -14.86
N LEU A 311 2.72 -9.57 -13.83
CA LEU A 311 3.24 -9.71 -12.47
C LEU A 311 2.94 -11.09 -11.88
N PHE A 312 1.72 -11.59 -12.06
CA PHE A 312 1.35 -12.95 -11.66
C PHE A 312 2.30 -13.98 -12.29
N LEU A 313 2.51 -13.92 -13.60
CA LEU A 313 3.41 -14.84 -14.30
C LEU A 313 4.87 -14.68 -13.84
N PHE A 314 5.34 -13.45 -13.62
CA PHE A 314 6.68 -13.19 -13.12
C PHE A 314 6.94 -13.86 -11.77
N PHE A 315 6.06 -13.65 -10.79
CA PHE A 315 6.20 -14.27 -9.46
C PHE A 315 5.95 -15.78 -9.49
N MET A 316 5.08 -16.26 -10.37
CA MET A 316 4.85 -17.69 -10.56
C MET A 316 6.12 -18.38 -11.07
N VAL A 317 6.73 -17.85 -12.15
CA VAL A 317 7.98 -18.41 -12.71
C VAL A 317 9.12 -18.36 -11.69
N THR A 318 9.34 -17.21 -11.07
CA THR A 318 10.43 -17.04 -10.10
C THR A 318 10.23 -17.90 -8.85
N GLY A 319 9.00 -17.98 -8.33
CA GLY A 319 8.65 -18.84 -7.21
C GLY A 319 8.84 -20.33 -7.50
N ILE A 320 8.39 -20.80 -8.68
CA ILE A 320 8.57 -22.20 -9.10
C ILE A 320 10.07 -22.54 -9.25
N VAL A 321 10.84 -21.69 -9.95
CA VAL A 321 12.28 -21.92 -10.16
C VAL A 321 13.02 -21.97 -8.82
N TYR A 322 12.74 -21.05 -7.91
CA TYR A 322 13.33 -21.05 -6.58
C TYR A 322 12.93 -22.30 -5.80
N GLY A 323 11.61 -22.58 -5.71
CA GLY A 323 11.08 -23.71 -4.94
C GLY A 323 11.57 -25.07 -5.45
N ARG A 324 11.70 -25.24 -6.78
CA ARG A 324 12.28 -26.47 -7.38
C ARG A 324 13.76 -26.61 -7.08
N THR A 325 14.50 -25.50 -7.13
CA THR A 325 15.96 -25.55 -6.88
C THR A 325 16.28 -25.81 -5.41
N THR A 326 15.50 -25.26 -4.48
CA THR A 326 15.68 -25.49 -3.03
C THR A 326 15.10 -26.82 -2.56
N GLY A 327 14.22 -27.45 -3.37
CA GLY A 327 13.46 -28.62 -2.96
C GLY A 327 12.25 -28.31 -2.07
N ALA A 328 11.93 -27.03 -1.83
CA ALA A 328 10.68 -26.62 -1.17
C ALA A 328 9.47 -27.10 -1.97
N LEU A 329 9.55 -27.01 -3.31
CA LEU A 329 8.59 -27.59 -4.24
C LEU A 329 9.11 -28.97 -4.70
N LYS A 330 8.81 -30.03 -3.92
CA LYS A 330 9.35 -31.38 -4.13
C LYS A 330 8.88 -32.02 -5.44
N ASP A 331 7.60 -31.93 -5.71
CA ASP A 331 6.93 -32.47 -6.89
C ASP A 331 5.85 -31.52 -7.40
N TRP A 332 5.32 -31.82 -8.59
CA TRP A 332 4.26 -30.99 -9.20
C TRP A 332 2.92 -31.09 -8.45
N ASN A 333 2.69 -32.17 -7.67
CA ASN A 333 1.47 -32.31 -6.87
C ASN A 333 1.50 -31.41 -5.62
N SER A 334 2.69 -30.95 -5.20
CA SER A 334 2.83 -29.98 -4.09
C SER A 334 2.48 -28.55 -4.51
N LEU A 335 2.58 -28.22 -5.80
CA LEU A 335 2.28 -26.87 -6.30
C LEU A 335 0.83 -26.43 -6.01
N PRO A 336 -0.23 -27.21 -6.35
CA PRO A 336 -1.60 -26.81 -6.02
C PRO A 336 -1.84 -26.63 -4.52
N LYS A 337 -1.16 -27.43 -3.66
CA LYS A 337 -1.27 -27.30 -2.21
C LYS A 337 -0.65 -25.98 -1.71
N MET A 338 0.50 -25.60 -2.26
CA MET A 338 1.14 -24.32 -1.92
C MET A 338 0.31 -23.14 -2.44
N LEU A 339 -0.25 -23.23 -3.66
CA LEU A 339 -1.16 -22.21 -4.18
C LEU A 339 -2.43 -22.06 -3.32
N ALA A 340 -3.00 -23.17 -2.87
CA ALA A 340 -4.12 -23.14 -1.92
C ALA A 340 -3.71 -22.48 -0.58
N GLY A 341 -2.50 -22.79 -0.09
CA GLY A 341 -1.94 -22.13 1.10
C GLY A 341 -1.75 -20.62 0.93
N SER A 342 -1.41 -20.17 -0.28
CA SER A 342 -1.25 -18.75 -0.57
C SER A 342 -2.54 -17.95 -0.44
N ILE A 343 -3.69 -18.57 -0.72
CA ILE A 343 -5.01 -17.92 -0.58
C ILE A 343 -5.40 -17.71 0.88
N ASN A 344 -4.86 -18.47 1.83
CA ASN A 344 -5.18 -18.32 3.25
C ASN A 344 -4.92 -16.89 3.77
N SER A 345 -3.91 -16.23 3.27
CA SER A 345 -3.63 -14.82 3.60
C SER A 345 -4.73 -13.85 3.12
N MET A 346 -5.50 -14.26 2.11
CA MET A 346 -6.58 -13.47 1.52
C MET A 346 -7.95 -13.73 2.18
N VAL A 347 -8.12 -14.83 2.94
CA VAL A 347 -9.43 -15.22 3.50
C VAL A 347 -10.06 -14.10 4.32
N ASN A 348 -9.30 -13.44 5.18
CA ASN A 348 -9.79 -12.31 5.97
C ASN A 348 -10.26 -11.15 5.08
N PHE A 349 -9.54 -10.87 4.00
CA PHE A 349 -9.94 -9.84 3.03
C PHE A 349 -11.23 -10.23 2.31
N MET A 350 -11.40 -11.49 1.90
CA MET A 350 -12.64 -11.98 1.26
C MET A 350 -13.86 -11.80 2.17
N VAL A 351 -13.71 -12.06 3.46
CA VAL A 351 -14.81 -11.85 4.44
C VAL A 351 -15.17 -10.36 4.54
N ILE A 352 -14.19 -9.48 4.59
CA ILE A 352 -14.41 -8.02 4.65
C ILE A 352 -14.96 -7.48 3.32
N ALA A 353 -14.55 -8.05 2.20
CA ALA A 353 -14.96 -7.62 0.87
C ALA A 353 -16.47 -7.76 0.64
N LEU A 354 -17.14 -8.70 1.32
CA LEU A 354 -18.59 -8.87 1.18
C LEU A 354 -19.39 -7.62 1.63
N PRO A 355 -19.30 -7.16 2.88
CA PRO A 355 -20.01 -5.94 3.26
C PRO A 355 -19.40 -4.68 2.62
N ALA A 356 -18.10 -4.67 2.30
CA ALA A 356 -17.47 -3.53 1.65
C ALA A 356 -17.97 -3.32 0.22
N SER A 357 -18.08 -4.36 -0.59
CA SER A 357 -18.61 -4.27 -1.96
C SER A 357 -20.07 -3.83 -1.96
N LEU A 358 -20.87 -4.37 -1.04
CA LEU A 358 -22.28 -3.98 -0.89
C LEU A 358 -22.41 -2.51 -0.43
N PHE A 359 -21.57 -2.06 0.50
CA PHE A 359 -21.54 -0.66 0.92
C PHE A 359 -21.22 0.26 -0.27
N ILE A 360 -20.16 -0.01 -1.02
CA ILE A 360 -19.76 0.81 -2.17
C ILE A 360 -20.89 0.83 -3.21
N TYR A 361 -21.50 -0.31 -3.50
CA TYR A 361 -22.61 -0.39 -4.43
C TYR A 361 -23.80 0.49 -3.98
N LEU A 362 -24.28 0.29 -2.75
CA LEU A 362 -25.44 1.03 -2.22
C LEU A 362 -25.14 2.54 -2.08
N PHE A 363 -23.96 2.88 -1.57
CA PHE A 363 -23.55 4.26 -1.40
C PHE A 363 -23.53 5.01 -2.75
N ASN A 364 -23.00 4.37 -3.80
CA ASN A 364 -23.00 4.94 -5.15
C ASN A 364 -24.41 4.98 -5.77
N ALA A 365 -25.23 3.93 -5.58
CA ALA A 365 -26.60 3.87 -6.07
C ALA A 365 -27.49 4.97 -5.45
N SER A 366 -27.16 5.44 -4.24
CA SER A 366 -27.86 6.55 -3.58
C SER A 366 -27.57 7.92 -4.19
N ASN A 367 -26.52 8.07 -5.01
CA ASN A 367 -25.97 9.34 -5.48
C ASN A 367 -25.39 10.24 -4.35
N ILE A 368 -25.35 9.78 -3.09
CA ILE A 368 -24.77 10.56 -1.99
C ILE A 368 -23.30 10.94 -2.24
N PRO A 369 -22.41 10.01 -2.71
CA PRO A 369 -21.03 10.38 -2.99
C PRO A 369 -20.88 11.53 -3.99
N THR A 370 -21.64 11.50 -5.07
CA THR A 370 -21.63 12.53 -6.10
C THR A 370 -22.16 13.87 -5.55
N ALA A 371 -23.23 13.84 -4.76
CA ALA A 371 -23.78 15.03 -4.12
C ALA A 371 -22.78 15.64 -3.10
N LEU A 372 -22.14 14.79 -2.27
CA LEU A 372 -21.08 15.24 -1.36
C LEU A 372 -19.87 15.80 -2.12
N GLY A 373 -19.49 15.13 -3.23
CA GLY A 373 -18.42 15.60 -4.10
C GLY A 373 -18.69 16.97 -4.69
N ALA A 374 -19.91 17.19 -5.20
CA ALA A 374 -20.34 18.47 -5.74
C ALA A 374 -20.38 19.58 -4.66
N ALA A 375 -20.96 19.30 -3.50
CA ALA A 375 -20.99 20.24 -2.38
C ALA A 375 -19.58 20.57 -1.85
N GLY A 376 -18.72 19.55 -1.76
CA GLY A 376 -17.32 19.71 -1.38
C GLY A 376 -16.52 20.54 -2.39
N ALA A 377 -16.73 20.32 -3.69
CA ALA A 377 -16.09 21.09 -4.75
C ALA A 377 -16.49 22.57 -4.70
N GLU A 378 -17.78 22.86 -4.47
CA GLU A 378 -18.27 24.23 -4.33
C GLU A 378 -17.71 24.90 -3.08
N TRP A 379 -17.67 24.19 -1.96
CA TRP A 379 -17.03 24.69 -0.74
C TRP A 379 -15.55 25.01 -0.95
N ILE A 380 -14.81 24.19 -1.69
CA ILE A 380 -13.39 24.44 -2.00
C ILE A 380 -13.25 25.69 -2.86
N LYS A 381 -14.08 25.85 -3.90
CA LYS A 381 -14.05 27.04 -4.77
C LYS A 381 -14.30 28.33 -3.97
N THR A 382 -15.20 28.29 -3.00
CA THR A 382 -15.57 29.47 -2.18
C THR A 382 -14.63 29.71 -1.01
N SER A 383 -13.94 28.68 -0.51
CA SER A 383 -13.02 28.78 0.65
C SER A 383 -11.69 29.49 0.36
N GLY A 384 -11.35 29.68 -0.93
CA GLY A 384 -10.05 30.24 -1.35
C GLY A 384 -8.84 29.31 -1.09
N ILE A 385 -9.07 28.06 -0.67
CA ILE A 385 -8.00 27.07 -0.51
C ILE A 385 -7.49 26.71 -1.92
N ASN A 386 -6.19 26.91 -2.16
CA ASN A 386 -5.59 26.49 -3.42
C ASN A 386 -5.59 24.93 -3.53
N GLY A 387 -5.54 24.42 -4.76
CA GLY A 387 -5.63 22.99 -5.01
C GLY A 387 -4.54 22.19 -4.30
N PHE A 388 -3.30 22.68 -4.19
CA PHE A 388 -2.22 22.03 -3.46
C PHE A 388 -2.48 21.99 -1.95
N GLY A 389 -2.98 23.10 -1.38
CA GLY A 389 -3.34 23.15 0.04
C GLY A 389 -4.41 22.12 0.41
N LEU A 390 -5.35 21.84 -0.48
CA LEU A 390 -6.34 20.78 -0.30
C LEU A 390 -5.70 19.39 -0.27
N ILE A 391 -4.77 19.12 -1.19
CA ILE A 391 -4.04 17.85 -1.21
C ILE A 391 -3.26 17.66 0.09
N VAL A 392 -2.57 18.69 0.56
CA VAL A 392 -1.88 18.68 1.87
C VAL A 392 -2.85 18.40 3.01
N PHE A 393 -4.03 19.03 2.99
CA PHE A 393 -5.09 18.77 3.99
C PHE A 393 -5.50 17.28 3.99
N ILE A 394 -5.70 16.67 2.81
CA ILE A 394 -6.04 15.24 2.69
C ILE A 394 -4.92 14.35 3.23
N VAL A 395 -3.67 14.70 3.01
CA VAL A 395 -2.52 13.99 3.58
C VAL A 395 -2.63 13.98 5.11
N PHE A 396 -2.80 15.15 5.75
CA PHE A 396 -2.92 15.23 7.20
C PHE A 396 -4.19 14.58 7.74
N PHE A 397 -5.30 14.68 7.03
CA PHE A 397 -6.54 13.97 7.37
C PHE A 397 -6.36 12.45 7.35
N SER A 398 -5.70 11.93 6.31
CA SER A 398 -5.37 10.51 6.21
C SER A 398 -4.41 10.06 7.31
N THR A 399 -3.42 10.91 7.65
CA THR A 399 -2.50 10.70 8.77
C THR A 399 -3.23 10.57 10.09
N PHE A 400 -4.16 11.47 10.35
CA PHE A 400 -4.98 11.45 11.57
C PHE A 400 -5.82 10.16 11.65
N LEU A 401 -6.49 9.79 10.56
CA LEU A 401 -7.27 8.55 10.52
C LEU A 401 -6.41 7.30 10.69
N ASN A 402 -5.17 7.32 10.22
CA ASN A 402 -4.26 6.18 10.33
C ASN A 402 -3.90 5.82 11.79
N LEU A 403 -3.94 6.77 12.69
CA LEU A 403 -3.73 6.50 14.10
C LEU A 403 -4.82 5.59 14.70
N PHE A 404 -6.03 5.59 14.12
CA PHE A 404 -7.19 4.82 14.58
C PHE A 404 -7.49 3.59 13.72
N MET A 405 -7.04 3.57 12.46
CA MET A 405 -7.29 2.50 11.50
C MET A 405 -6.03 2.19 10.72
N THR A 406 -5.34 1.10 11.07
CA THR A 406 -4.06 0.73 10.43
C THR A 406 -4.20 -0.02 9.09
N SER A 407 -5.41 -0.55 8.78
CA SER A 407 -5.64 -1.22 7.50
C SER A 407 -5.79 -0.21 6.36
N GLY A 408 -4.73 -0.06 5.55
CA GLY A 408 -4.72 0.87 4.41
C GLY A 408 -5.84 0.59 3.39
N SER A 409 -6.08 -0.67 3.02
CA SER A 409 -7.15 -0.99 2.07
C SER A 409 -8.56 -0.75 2.63
N SER A 410 -8.83 -1.15 3.89
CA SER A 410 -10.15 -0.95 4.51
C SER A 410 -10.48 0.54 4.66
N LYS A 411 -9.49 1.33 5.05
CA LYS A 411 -9.64 2.79 5.16
C LYS A 411 -9.89 3.43 3.78
N TRP A 412 -9.15 2.99 2.76
CA TRP A 412 -9.36 3.50 1.40
C TRP A 412 -10.73 3.12 0.82
N MET A 413 -11.26 1.93 1.10
CA MET A 413 -12.62 1.54 0.71
C MET A 413 -13.69 2.48 1.28
N ILE A 414 -13.44 3.12 2.42
CA ILE A 414 -14.35 4.11 3.02
C ILE A 414 -14.14 5.49 2.37
N LEU A 415 -12.89 5.88 2.19
CA LEU A 415 -12.55 7.23 1.76
C LEU A 415 -12.66 7.43 0.24
N ALA A 416 -12.32 6.43 -0.55
CA ALA A 416 -12.32 6.55 -2.01
C ALA A 416 -13.68 6.94 -2.60
N PRO A 417 -14.82 6.36 -2.18
CA PRO A 417 -16.14 6.78 -2.70
C PRO A 417 -16.50 8.24 -2.41
N ILE A 418 -15.84 8.87 -1.45
CA ILE A 418 -16.06 10.29 -1.07
C ILE A 418 -15.01 11.18 -1.73
N LEU A 419 -13.72 10.84 -1.56
CA LEU A 419 -12.62 11.70 -1.99
C LEU A 419 -12.44 11.72 -3.51
N ILE A 420 -12.60 10.57 -4.18
CA ILE A 420 -12.41 10.49 -5.64
C ILE A 420 -13.41 11.39 -6.37
N PRO A 421 -14.73 11.28 -6.20
CA PRO A 421 -15.67 12.16 -6.92
C PRO A 421 -15.51 13.63 -6.54
N MET A 422 -15.23 13.94 -5.27
CA MET A 422 -15.01 15.30 -4.80
C MET A 422 -13.82 15.96 -5.48
N LEU A 423 -12.68 15.28 -5.56
CA LEU A 423 -11.47 15.80 -6.16
C LEU A 423 -11.51 15.74 -7.69
N TYR A 424 -12.18 14.74 -8.24
CA TYR A 424 -12.43 14.64 -9.67
C TYR A 424 -13.24 15.85 -10.18
N ALA A 425 -14.27 16.27 -9.43
CA ALA A 425 -15.10 17.42 -9.79
C ALA A 425 -14.32 18.76 -9.87
N ILE A 426 -13.16 18.86 -9.25
CA ILE A 426 -12.26 20.03 -9.33
C ILE A 426 -11.05 19.80 -10.22
N GLY A 427 -11.05 18.71 -11.02
CA GLY A 427 -10.04 18.45 -12.04
C GLY A 427 -8.86 17.58 -11.60
N PHE A 428 -8.91 16.92 -10.42
CA PHE A 428 -7.83 16.04 -9.96
C PHE A 428 -8.08 14.59 -10.36
N SER A 429 -7.02 13.90 -10.76
CA SER A 429 -7.12 12.50 -11.12
C SER A 429 -7.32 11.60 -9.89
N PRO A 430 -7.95 10.42 -10.05
CA PRO A 430 -8.02 9.42 -8.99
C PRO A 430 -6.64 9.00 -8.47
N ALA A 431 -5.62 9.01 -9.33
CA ALA A 431 -4.25 8.69 -8.97
C ALA A 431 -3.64 9.72 -8.01
N LEU A 432 -3.87 11.02 -8.21
CA LEU A 432 -3.42 12.07 -7.29
C LEU A 432 -4.10 11.94 -5.93
N THR A 433 -5.41 11.67 -5.93
CA THR A 433 -6.18 11.41 -4.69
C THR A 433 -5.58 10.24 -3.91
N THR A 434 -5.19 9.17 -4.62
CA THR A 434 -4.56 8.00 -4.02
C THR A 434 -3.17 8.32 -3.47
N VAL A 435 -2.35 9.12 -4.15
CA VAL A 435 -1.04 9.56 -3.65
C VAL A 435 -1.19 10.34 -2.34
N ALA A 436 -2.11 11.31 -2.28
CA ALA A 436 -2.35 12.08 -1.07
C ALA A 436 -2.76 11.18 0.12
N TYR A 437 -3.65 10.23 -0.14
CA TYR A 437 -4.05 9.23 0.84
C TYR A 437 -2.85 8.38 1.31
N ARG A 438 -2.05 7.85 0.38
CA ARG A 438 -0.91 6.96 0.67
C ARG A 438 0.15 7.64 1.53
N ILE A 439 0.50 8.88 1.25
CA ILE A 439 1.46 9.65 2.05
C ILE A 439 1.00 9.71 3.51
N GLY A 440 -0.26 10.06 3.74
CA GLY A 440 -0.81 10.14 5.09
C GLY A 440 -0.90 8.79 5.78
N ASP A 441 -1.26 7.74 5.04
CA ASP A 441 -1.36 6.37 5.55
C ASP A 441 0.01 5.83 5.98
N SER A 442 1.00 5.88 5.11
CA SER A 442 2.30 5.25 5.34
C SER A 442 3.17 5.95 6.38
N ALA A 443 3.14 7.28 6.42
CA ALA A 443 4.00 8.06 7.30
C ALA A 443 3.85 7.71 8.79
N THR A 444 2.67 7.26 9.22
CA THR A 444 2.38 6.97 10.63
C THR A 444 2.17 5.50 10.95
N ASN A 445 2.26 4.58 9.99
CA ASN A 445 2.07 3.15 10.23
C ASN A 445 3.00 2.60 11.32
N ALA A 446 4.28 2.98 11.29
CA ALA A 446 5.28 2.51 12.26
C ALA A 446 5.06 3.03 13.70
N ILE A 447 4.23 4.04 13.89
CA ILE A 447 3.91 4.67 15.18
C ILE A 447 2.44 4.57 15.56
N ALA A 448 1.65 3.78 14.81
CA ALA A 448 0.24 3.56 15.11
C ALA A 448 0.07 2.63 16.32
N PRO A 449 -0.54 3.10 17.43
CA PRO A 449 -0.57 2.36 18.70
C PRO A 449 -1.36 1.05 18.65
N ILE A 450 -2.31 0.96 17.72
CA ILE A 450 -3.20 -0.20 17.54
C ILE A 450 -2.64 -1.26 16.59
N SER A 451 -1.44 -1.05 16.05
CA SER A 451 -0.82 -2.01 15.13
C SER A 451 -0.36 -3.26 15.91
N SER A 452 -0.84 -4.43 15.49
CA SER A 452 -0.41 -5.73 16.02
C SER A 452 1.09 -5.97 15.86
N ASP A 453 1.69 -5.37 14.84
CA ASP A 453 3.11 -5.55 14.51
C ASP A 453 4.02 -4.95 15.59
N VAL A 454 3.56 -3.90 16.29
CA VAL A 454 4.32 -3.26 17.38
C VAL A 454 4.66 -4.27 18.49
N ALA A 455 3.73 -5.17 18.84
CA ALA A 455 3.97 -6.19 19.86
C ALA A 455 5.08 -7.18 19.41
N LEU A 456 5.09 -7.55 18.13
CA LEU A 456 6.12 -8.41 17.55
C LEU A 456 7.50 -7.73 17.55
N ILE A 457 7.53 -6.42 17.23
CA ILE A 457 8.77 -5.63 17.28
C ILE A 457 9.29 -5.50 18.71
N VAL A 458 8.43 -5.28 19.70
CA VAL A 458 8.82 -5.28 21.13
C VAL A 458 9.44 -6.63 21.52
N GLY A 459 8.83 -7.75 21.08
CA GLY A 459 9.39 -9.10 21.27
C GLY A 459 10.78 -9.24 20.64
N LEU A 460 10.96 -8.72 19.42
CA LEU A 460 12.24 -8.75 18.71
C LEU A 460 13.30 -7.87 19.40
N LEU A 461 12.93 -6.69 19.87
CA LEU A 461 13.81 -5.84 20.69
C LEU A 461 14.22 -6.54 21.99
N GLY A 462 13.31 -7.31 22.61
CA GLY A 462 13.62 -8.14 23.79
C GLY A 462 14.64 -9.25 23.47
N LYS A 463 14.44 -9.98 22.35
CA LYS A 463 15.36 -11.05 21.89
C LYS A 463 16.79 -10.52 21.63
N TYR A 464 16.89 -9.33 21.04
CA TYR A 464 18.16 -8.70 20.68
C TYR A 464 18.61 -7.61 21.66
N ASN A 465 18.22 -7.73 22.93
CA ASN A 465 18.60 -6.76 23.97
C ASN A 465 20.03 -6.98 24.45
N THR A 466 20.90 -5.99 24.22
CA THR A 466 22.31 -5.98 24.65
C THR A 466 22.51 -5.27 26.00
N ASP A 467 21.43 -4.76 26.63
CA ASP A 467 21.48 -4.01 27.91
C ASP A 467 20.36 -4.46 28.84
N LYS A 468 20.66 -5.35 29.78
CA LYS A 468 19.69 -5.88 30.75
C LYS A 468 19.08 -4.80 31.67
N SER A 469 19.68 -3.61 31.74
CA SER A 469 19.11 -2.50 32.52
C SER A 469 17.93 -1.81 31.79
N LYS A 470 17.74 -2.08 30.51
CA LYS A 470 16.68 -1.53 29.68
C LYS A 470 15.67 -2.61 29.34
N THR A 471 14.40 -2.36 29.61
CA THR A 471 13.30 -3.22 29.16
C THR A 471 12.63 -2.55 27.96
N PRO A 472 12.67 -3.15 26.76
CA PRO A 472 11.99 -2.58 25.59
C PRO A 472 10.47 -2.65 25.77
N GLY A 473 9.78 -1.64 25.27
CA GLY A 473 8.32 -1.58 25.28
C GLY A 473 7.81 -0.81 24.04
N MET A 474 6.49 -0.66 23.95
CA MET A 474 5.87 0.11 22.85
C MET A 474 6.44 1.52 22.74
N GLY A 475 6.71 2.18 23.87
CA GLY A 475 7.35 3.50 23.90
C GLY A 475 8.74 3.53 23.26
N THR A 476 9.49 2.43 23.32
CA THR A 476 10.80 2.31 22.67
C THR A 476 10.64 2.29 21.15
N VAL A 477 9.64 1.53 20.65
CA VAL A 477 9.33 1.48 19.22
C VAL A 477 8.88 2.85 18.72
N PHE A 478 7.94 3.50 19.40
CA PHE A 478 7.41 4.79 18.98
C PHE A 478 8.48 5.89 19.01
N ALA A 479 9.26 5.96 20.07
CA ALA A 479 10.34 6.95 20.16
C ALA A 479 11.41 6.74 19.07
N GLY A 480 11.75 5.48 18.79
CA GLY A 480 12.70 5.13 17.73
C GLY A 480 12.15 5.38 16.31
N CYS A 481 10.87 5.11 16.06
CA CYS A 481 10.24 5.28 14.75
C CYS A 481 9.76 6.71 14.45
N MET A 482 9.52 7.55 15.48
CA MET A 482 9.01 8.92 15.30
C MET A 482 9.88 9.79 14.38
N PRO A 483 11.22 9.81 14.46
CA PRO A 483 12.03 10.58 13.53
C PRO A 483 11.84 10.17 12.06
N TYR A 484 11.61 8.87 11.79
CA TYR A 484 11.34 8.36 10.45
C TYR A 484 9.95 8.75 9.96
N ALA A 485 8.92 8.69 10.83
CA ALA A 485 7.57 9.11 10.50
C ALA A 485 7.52 10.59 10.07
N ILE A 486 8.18 11.47 10.84
CA ILE A 486 8.30 12.89 10.52
C ILE A 486 9.08 13.10 9.22
N ALA A 487 10.20 12.39 9.05
CA ALA A 487 11.02 12.48 7.86
C ALA A 487 10.27 12.01 6.60
N THR A 488 9.50 10.91 6.69
CA THR A 488 8.64 10.42 5.61
C THR A 488 7.64 11.50 5.20
N MET A 489 6.88 12.02 6.17
CA MET A 489 5.85 13.05 5.92
C MET A 489 6.43 14.28 5.20
N ILE A 490 7.52 14.83 5.74
CA ILE A 490 8.17 16.02 5.17
C ILE A 490 8.71 15.72 3.77
N THR A 491 9.43 14.61 3.62
CA THR A 491 10.08 14.25 2.36
C THR A 491 9.05 14.02 1.26
N GLU A 492 7.99 13.24 1.53
CA GLU A 492 6.98 12.92 0.52
C GLU A 492 6.12 14.13 0.16
N LEU A 493 5.82 15.02 1.12
CA LEU A 493 5.18 16.31 0.83
C LEU A 493 6.05 17.22 -0.03
N LEU A 494 7.37 17.24 0.20
CA LEU A 494 8.30 18.00 -0.65
C LEU A 494 8.37 17.42 -2.06
N ILE A 495 8.45 16.09 -2.19
CA ILE A 495 8.43 15.41 -3.49
C ILE A 495 7.10 15.73 -4.20
N LEU A 496 5.97 15.62 -3.50
CA LEU A 496 4.66 15.95 -4.07
C LEU A 496 4.58 17.42 -4.51
N GLY A 497 5.19 18.34 -3.75
CA GLY A 497 5.34 19.74 -4.15
C GLY A 497 6.12 19.93 -5.45
N VAL A 498 7.20 19.16 -5.62
CA VAL A 498 7.97 19.15 -6.89
C VAL A 498 7.12 18.59 -8.03
N TRP A 499 6.43 17.46 -7.82
CA TRP A 499 5.51 16.88 -8.81
C TRP A 499 4.45 17.90 -9.23
N TRP A 500 3.87 18.59 -8.26
CA TRP A 500 2.87 19.64 -8.49
C TRP A 500 3.42 20.80 -9.30
N ALA A 501 4.58 21.33 -8.93
CA ALA A 501 5.18 22.50 -9.57
C ALA A 501 5.57 22.22 -11.04
N PHE A 502 6.02 21.00 -11.35
CA PHE A 502 6.45 20.61 -12.69
C PHE A 502 5.42 19.79 -13.46
N ASN A 503 4.23 19.57 -12.88
CA ASN A 503 3.17 18.75 -13.47
C ASN A 503 3.66 17.39 -13.97
N LEU A 504 4.45 16.70 -13.13
CA LEU A 504 5.05 15.43 -13.50
C LEU A 504 4.00 14.29 -13.51
N PRO A 505 4.12 13.29 -14.38
CA PRO A 505 3.22 12.14 -14.39
C PRO A 505 3.41 11.30 -13.12
N LEU A 506 2.31 10.77 -12.58
CA LEU A 506 2.33 9.90 -11.39
C LEU A 506 2.70 8.46 -11.71
N GLY A 507 2.37 8.02 -12.92
CA GLY A 507 2.65 6.68 -13.44
C GLY A 507 2.60 6.65 -14.96
N PRO A 508 2.80 5.48 -15.58
CA PRO A 508 2.74 5.34 -17.04
C PRO A 508 1.37 5.77 -17.58
N GLY A 509 1.34 6.88 -18.34
CA GLY A 509 0.12 7.44 -18.91
C GLY A 509 -0.82 8.13 -17.92
N VAL A 510 -0.39 8.36 -16.69
CA VAL A 510 -1.23 8.91 -15.62
C VAL A 510 -0.74 10.28 -15.19
N THR A 511 -1.58 11.29 -15.36
CA THR A 511 -1.33 12.68 -14.97
C THR A 511 -1.97 13.00 -13.61
N MET A 512 -1.53 14.09 -12.98
CA MET A 512 -2.14 14.57 -11.73
C MET A 512 -3.51 15.18 -11.98
N PHE A 513 -3.69 15.83 -13.11
CA PHE A 513 -4.92 16.53 -13.46
C PHE A 513 -5.64 15.81 -14.59
N ILE A 514 -6.96 15.93 -14.60
CA ILE A 514 -7.82 15.44 -15.68
C ILE A 514 -7.57 16.33 -16.91
N LYS A 515 -7.41 15.72 -18.06
CA LYS A 515 -7.25 16.43 -19.33
C LYS A 515 -8.59 16.77 -19.94
#